data_36860ba2a42bf0b2bc488f55c081bb28
#
_entry.id   36860ba2a42bf0b2bc488f55c081bb28
#
_cell.length_a   1.000
_cell.length_b   1.000
_cell.length_c   1.000
_cell.angle_alpha   90.00
_cell.angle_beta   90.00
_cell.angle_gamma   90.00
#
_symmetry.space_group_name_H-M   'P 1'
#
loop_
_entity.id
_entity.type
_entity.pdbx_description
1 polymer ?
#
loop_
_entity_poly.entity_id
_entity_poly.type
_entity_poly.pdbx_seq_one_letter_code
_entity_poly.pdbx_strand_id
1 'polypeptide(L)'
;GSQNAKDVLLRISAHTKKKTSLPNTMIFFDEVQKCPEVITWIKFLVDEGSCKYALSGSLLGVELKGVESVPVGYMSVKEVFPLDIEEFSRCLGLSDEVLTSVGEAFEKKIPVDEVVHAALMKMIHLYLVVGGMPAAVQAYVDTNDLNVVEEKQKEILDLYKWDISQYDPNKKLEINEIFNLIPSELDAKNKRFILKNLNEHARFSRYENSFLWLKNAGVAIPTLNIQEPTFSFKLNELRNLFKLFQNDV
;
A
#
# COMPACT_ATOMS: atom_id res chain seq x y z
N GLY A 1 33.00 2.74 -18.02
CA GLY A 1 32.91 4.03 -18.68
C GLY A 1 31.97 4.92 -17.89
N SER A 2 32.36 6.16 -17.59
CA SER A 2 31.51 7.14 -16.90
C SER A 2 30.25 7.39 -17.72
N GLN A 3 29.14 6.83 -17.34
CA GLN A 3 27.85 7.18 -17.91
C GLN A 3 27.48 8.56 -17.37
N ASN A 4 27.37 9.55 -18.24
CA ASN A 4 26.88 10.87 -17.90
C ASN A 4 25.33 10.84 -17.92
N ALA A 5 24.65 11.65 -17.11
CA ALA A 5 23.19 11.81 -17.13
C ALA A 5 22.64 12.06 -18.55
N LYS A 6 23.35 12.84 -19.36
CA LYS A 6 23.01 13.08 -20.76
C LYS A 6 23.01 11.82 -21.63
N ASP A 7 23.92 10.87 -21.39
CA ASP A 7 23.98 9.62 -22.13
C ASP A 7 22.77 8.73 -21.77
N VAL A 8 22.35 8.74 -20.50
CA VAL A 8 21.14 8.04 -20.05
C VAL A 8 19.90 8.61 -20.72
N LEU A 9 19.76 9.93 -20.71
CA LEU A 9 18.63 10.61 -21.38
C LEU A 9 18.61 10.37 -22.89
N LEU A 10 19.77 10.35 -23.54
CA LEU A 10 19.88 10.03 -24.96
C LEU A 10 19.41 8.60 -25.26
N ARG A 11 19.81 7.62 -24.42
CA ARG A 11 19.36 6.24 -24.55
C ARG A 11 17.85 6.09 -24.34
N ILE A 12 17.29 6.77 -23.33
CA ILE A 12 15.85 6.81 -23.11
C ILE A 12 15.14 7.41 -24.33
N SER A 13 15.63 8.52 -24.86
CA SER A 13 15.08 9.17 -26.06
C SER A 13 15.12 8.23 -27.28
N ALA A 14 16.24 7.55 -27.49
CA ALA A 14 16.40 6.60 -28.60
C ALA A 14 15.46 5.41 -28.48
N HIS A 15 15.32 4.85 -27.27
CA HIS A 15 14.45 3.69 -27.03
C HIS A 15 12.97 4.03 -27.15
N THR A 16 12.56 5.13 -26.53
CA THR A 16 11.15 5.57 -26.51
C THR A 16 10.71 6.31 -27.77
N LYS A 17 11.68 6.71 -28.63
CA LYS A 17 11.46 7.58 -29.80
C LYS A 17 10.82 8.93 -29.43
N LYS A 18 10.98 9.37 -28.18
CA LYS A 18 10.47 10.64 -27.66
C LYS A 18 11.63 11.54 -27.27
N LYS A 19 11.47 12.86 -27.48
CA LYS A 19 12.45 13.85 -27.04
C LYS A 19 12.35 14.03 -25.53
N THR A 20 13.45 13.86 -24.82
CA THR A 20 13.55 14.10 -23.36
C THR A 20 13.83 15.57 -23.01
N SER A 21 14.19 16.39 -23.98
CA SER A 21 14.55 17.80 -23.79
C SER A 21 13.39 18.79 -23.99
N LEU A 22 12.14 18.34 -23.99
CA LEU A 22 10.98 19.22 -24.08
C LEU A 22 10.65 19.84 -22.71
N PRO A 23 10.22 21.13 -22.66
CA PRO A 23 9.75 21.75 -21.43
C PRO A 23 8.66 20.89 -20.76
N ASN A 24 8.73 20.75 -19.44
CA ASN A 24 7.79 19.96 -18.63
C ASN A 24 7.78 18.45 -18.92
N THR A 25 8.84 17.88 -19.49
CA THR A 25 8.96 16.43 -19.61
C THR A 25 9.08 15.78 -18.25
N MET A 26 8.26 14.77 -18.01
CA MET A 26 8.39 13.87 -16.87
C MET A 26 8.78 12.48 -17.36
N ILE A 27 9.80 11.91 -16.73
CA ILE A 27 10.19 10.51 -16.95
C ILE A 27 9.71 9.71 -15.75
N PHE A 28 8.90 8.70 -16.03
CA PHE A 28 8.38 7.77 -15.03
C PHE A 28 9.12 6.43 -15.16
N PHE A 29 9.80 6.05 -14.07
CA PHE A 29 10.45 4.76 -13.96
C PHE A 29 9.54 3.84 -13.15
N ASP A 30 8.97 2.86 -13.82
CA ASP A 30 8.09 1.88 -13.21
C ASP A 30 8.89 0.66 -12.74
N GLU A 31 8.48 0.07 -11.61
CA GLU A 31 9.12 -1.12 -11.03
C GLU A 31 10.63 -0.98 -10.82
N VAL A 32 11.06 0.13 -10.18
CA VAL A 32 12.50 0.45 -10.02
C VAL A 32 13.27 -0.59 -9.20
N GLN A 33 12.61 -1.43 -8.40
CA GLN A 33 13.26 -2.53 -7.71
C GLN A 33 13.84 -3.57 -8.68
N LYS A 34 13.34 -3.65 -9.93
CA LYS A 34 13.93 -4.49 -10.98
C LYS A 34 15.23 -3.94 -11.56
N CYS A 35 15.51 -2.64 -11.30
CA CYS A 35 16.75 -1.97 -11.74
C CYS A 35 17.19 -0.96 -10.66
N PRO A 36 17.69 -1.42 -9.50
CA PRO A 36 18.02 -0.58 -8.35
C PRO A 36 19.05 0.52 -8.65
N GLU A 37 19.87 0.33 -9.69
CA GLU A 37 20.85 1.32 -10.13
C GLU A 37 20.21 2.65 -10.52
N VAL A 38 18.96 2.66 -10.99
CA VAL A 38 18.22 3.89 -11.31
C VAL A 38 18.13 4.80 -10.09
N ILE A 39 17.93 4.25 -8.90
CA ILE A 39 17.84 5.01 -7.65
C ILE A 39 19.18 5.70 -7.34
N THR A 40 20.30 5.04 -7.59
CA THR A 40 21.63 5.64 -7.44
C THR A 40 21.87 6.76 -8.47
N TRP A 41 21.35 6.59 -9.68
CA TRP A 41 21.51 7.55 -10.77
C TRP A 41 20.58 8.76 -10.68
N ILE A 42 19.49 8.68 -9.93
CA ILE A 42 18.46 9.74 -9.89
C ILE A 42 19.04 11.09 -9.49
N LYS A 43 20.02 11.12 -8.58
CA LYS A 43 20.73 12.34 -8.21
C LYS A 43 21.31 13.07 -9.43
N PHE A 44 22.04 12.35 -10.26
CA PHE A 44 22.70 12.92 -11.44
C PHE A 44 21.69 13.35 -12.51
N LEU A 45 20.58 12.64 -12.60
CA LEU A 45 19.48 12.98 -13.51
C LEU A 45 18.75 14.26 -13.05
N VAL A 46 18.52 14.41 -11.75
CA VAL A 46 17.90 15.61 -11.17
C VAL A 46 18.82 16.81 -11.29
N ASP A 47 20.14 16.64 -11.01
CA ASP A 47 21.13 17.71 -11.13
C ASP A 47 21.30 18.20 -12.58
N GLU A 48 21.08 17.33 -13.58
CA GLU A 48 21.09 17.70 -15.00
C GLU A 48 19.96 18.67 -15.35
N GLY A 49 18.80 18.54 -14.69
CA GLY A 49 17.76 19.57 -14.63
C GLY A 49 16.82 19.65 -15.84
N SER A 50 16.96 18.81 -16.88
CA SER A 50 16.11 18.88 -18.09
C SER A 50 14.74 18.23 -17.94
N CYS A 51 14.56 17.33 -16.95
CA CYS A 51 13.34 16.58 -16.75
C CYS A 51 12.91 16.54 -15.28
N LYS A 52 11.62 16.25 -15.07
CA LYS A 52 11.11 15.79 -13.77
C LYS A 52 11.07 14.27 -13.76
N TYR A 53 11.22 13.68 -12.58
CA TYR A 53 11.27 12.22 -12.42
C TYR A 53 10.25 11.76 -11.41
N ALA A 54 9.57 10.66 -11.72
CA ALA A 54 8.78 9.89 -10.80
C ALA A 54 9.22 8.42 -10.88
N LEU A 55 9.20 7.74 -9.75
CA LEU A 55 9.61 6.35 -9.63
C LEU A 55 8.50 5.60 -8.91
N SER A 56 8.16 4.40 -9.37
CA SER A 56 7.28 3.49 -8.64
C SER A 56 7.99 2.19 -8.29
N GLY A 57 7.49 1.51 -7.27
CA GLY A 57 7.97 0.19 -6.90
C GLY A 57 7.16 -0.38 -5.75
N SER A 58 6.70 -1.61 -5.91
CA SER A 58 5.81 -2.27 -4.96
C SER A 58 6.44 -2.61 -3.61
N LEU A 59 7.76 -2.71 -3.53
CA LEU A 59 8.48 -3.18 -2.34
C LEU A 59 9.65 -2.25 -1.97
N LEU A 60 9.53 -0.95 -2.25
CA LEU A 60 10.61 0.01 -2.02
C LEU A 60 11.15 -0.02 -0.59
N GLY A 61 10.30 -0.29 0.41
CA GLY A 61 10.72 -0.41 1.81
C GLY A 61 11.54 -1.68 2.13
N VAL A 62 11.42 -2.72 1.31
CA VAL A 62 12.06 -4.03 1.55
C VAL A 62 13.27 -4.26 0.65
N GLU A 63 13.19 -3.87 -0.62
CA GLU A 63 14.18 -4.23 -1.65
C GLU A 63 15.30 -3.21 -1.86
N LEU A 64 15.22 -2.02 -1.23
CA LEU A 64 16.34 -1.05 -1.24
C LEU A 64 17.63 -1.57 -0.57
N LYS A 65 17.63 -2.82 -0.10
CA LYS A 65 18.83 -3.48 0.50
C LYS A 65 20.01 -3.63 -0.48
N GLY A 66 19.78 -3.49 -1.78
CA GLY A 66 20.82 -3.54 -2.82
C GLY A 66 21.28 -2.17 -3.31
N VAL A 67 20.70 -1.08 -2.82
CA VAL A 67 21.07 0.27 -3.23
C VAL A 67 22.20 0.77 -2.36
N GLU A 68 23.36 1.02 -2.97
CA GLU A 68 24.57 1.51 -2.27
C GLU A 68 24.34 2.86 -1.56
N SER A 69 23.40 3.69 -2.06
CA SER A 69 23.09 4.99 -1.46
C SER A 69 21.70 5.49 -1.94
N VAL A 70 20.80 5.74 -1.01
CA VAL A 70 19.58 6.51 -1.29
C VAL A 70 19.98 7.99 -1.24
N PRO A 71 19.81 8.76 -2.35
CA PRO A 71 20.23 10.16 -2.40
C PRO A 71 19.32 11.04 -1.55
N VAL A 72 19.73 11.30 -0.32
CA VAL A 72 19.02 12.17 0.62
C VAL A 72 18.89 13.59 0.03
N GLY A 73 17.68 14.13 0.05
CA GLY A 73 17.38 15.46 -0.49
C GLY A 73 17.01 15.51 -1.97
N TYR A 74 17.15 14.42 -2.71
CA TYR A 74 16.79 14.36 -4.14
C TYR A 74 15.46 13.65 -4.42
N MET A 75 14.94 12.94 -3.43
CA MET A 75 13.70 12.16 -3.56
C MET A 75 12.75 12.47 -2.40
N SER A 76 11.46 12.52 -2.71
CA SER A 76 10.38 12.50 -1.73
C SER A 76 9.59 11.19 -1.92
N VAL A 77 9.58 10.36 -0.89
CA VAL A 77 8.82 9.11 -0.92
C VAL A 77 7.40 9.38 -0.49
N LYS A 78 6.43 8.90 -1.29
CA LYS A 78 5.00 8.92 -0.98
C LYS A 78 4.50 7.49 -1.01
N GLU A 79 3.84 7.09 0.05
CA GLU A 79 3.14 5.82 0.12
C GLU A 79 1.74 6.00 -0.50
N VAL A 80 1.36 5.08 -1.38
CA VAL A 80 0.04 5.09 -2.03
C VAL A 80 -0.77 3.95 -1.41
N PHE A 81 -1.86 4.31 -0.77
CA PHE A 81 -2.79 3.38 -0.15
C PHE A 81 -3.95 3.05 -1.09
N PRO A 82 -4.72 1.99 -0.81
CA PRO A 82 -6.02 1.80 -1.42
C PRO A 82 -6.91 3.03 -1.24
N LEU A 83 -7.91 3.19 -2.09
CA LEU A 83 -8.87 4.30 -2.00
C LEU A 83 -9.54 4.31 -0.63
N ASP A 84 -9.61 5.47 -0.01
CA ASP A 84 -10.40 5.63 1.21
C ASP A 84 -11.89 5.76 0.91
N ILE A 85 -12.71 5.84 1.96
CA ILE A 85 -14.17 5.93 1.81
C ILE A 85 -14.62 7.20 1.08
N GLU A 86 -13.89 8.31 1.18
CA GLU A 86 -14.22 9.53 0.46
C GLU A 86 -13.90 9.39 -1.02
N GLU A 87 -12.72 8.88 -1.36
CA GLU A 87 -12.29 8.61 -2.73
C GLU A 87 -13.22 7.59 -3.40
N PHE A 88 -13.55 6.50 -2.70
CA PHE A 88 -14.54 5.50 -3.14
C PHE A 88 -15.91 6.13 -3.42
N SER A 89 -16.41 6.95 -2.51
CA SER A 89 -17.71 7.60 -2.66
C SER A 89 -17.75 8.55 -3.85
N ARG A 90 -16.65 9.27 -4.13
CA ARG A 90 -16.50 10.10 -5.33
C ARG A 90 -16.53 9.27 -6.62
N CYS A 91 -15.87 8.10 -6.63
CA CYS A 91 -15.94 7.18 -7.79
C CYS A 91 -17.36 6.73 -8.10
N LEU A 92 -18.25 6.68 -7.09
CA LEU A 92 -19.65 6.32 -7.23
C LEU A 92 -20.59 7.53 -7.39
N GLY A 93 -20.02 8.72 -7.63
CA GLY A 93 -20.78 9.93 -7.95
C GLY A 93 -21.30 10.71 -6.75
N LEU A 94 -20.82 10.45 -5.53
CA LEU A 94 -21.11 11.30 -4.38
C LEU A 94 -20.42 12.66 -4.56
N SER A 95 -21.18 13.75 -4.46
CA SER A 95 -20.64 15.10 -4.66
C SER A 95 -19.77 15.56 -3.49
N ASP A 96 -18.77 16.40 -3.81
CA ASP A 96 -17.91 17.02 -2.79
C ASP A 96 -18.69 17.92 -1.82
N GLU A 97 -19.84 18.45 -2.25
CA GLU A 97 -20.74 19.25 -1.39
C GLU A 97 -21.29 18.41 -0.23
N VAL A 98 -21.67 17.15 -0.51
CA VAL A 98 -22.15 16.21 0.53
C VAL A 98 -21.02 15.90 1.51
N LEU A 99 -19.83 15.57 1.01
CA LEU A 99 -18.67 15.27 1.86
C LEU A 99 -18.27 16.49 2.73
N THR A 100 -18.28 17.69 2.13
CA THR A 100 -18.02 18.94 2.85
C THR A 100 -19.06 19.19 3.95
N SER A 101 -20.35 18.94 3.68
CA SER A 101 -21.41 19.11 4.68
C SER A 101 -21.23 18.19 5.90
N VAL A 102 -20.70 16.99 5.69
CA VAL A 102 -20.38 16.04 6.77
C VAL A 102 -19.20 16.56 7.60
N GLY A 103 -18.14 17.04 6.95
CA GLY A 103 -16.99 17.66 7.62
C GLY A 103 -17.41 18.85 8.47
N GLU A 104 -18.26 19.74 7.93
CA GLU A 104 -18.79 20.87 8.67
C GLU A 104 -19.66 20.45 9.87
N ALA A 105 -20.50 19.42 9.69
CA ALA A 105 -21.31 18.89 10.79
C ALA A 105 -20.44 18.33 11.92
N PHE A 106 -19.36 17.62 11.57
CA PHE A 106 -18.38 17.12 12.52
C PHE A 106 -17.70 18.25 13.31
N GLU A 107 -17.23 19.29 12.62
CA GLU A 107 -16.58 20.45 13.26
C GLU A 107 -17.52 21.21 14.18
N LYS A 108 -18.76 21.41 13.74
CA LYS A 108 -19.83 22.10 14.49
C LYS A 108 -20.43 21.21 15.59
N LYS A 109 -20.08 19.92 15.66
CA LYS A 109 -20.64 18.92 16.59
C LYS A 109 -22.17 18.84 16.53
N ILE A 110 -22.72 18.90 15.33
CA ILE A 110 -24.16 18.77 15.07
C ILE A 110 -24.44 17.48 14.28
N PRO A 111 -25.64 16.91 14.39
CA PRO A 111 -26.02 15.76 13.57
C PRO A 111 -25.94 16.09 12.08
N VAL A 112 -25.55 15.11 11.29
CA VAL A 112 -25.67 15.15 9.82
C VAL A 112 -27.15 14.97 9.45
N ASP A 113 -27.59 15.59 8.36
CA ASP A 113 -28.92 15.39 7.81
C ASP A 113 -29.22 13.89 7.61
N GLU A 114 -30.46 13.47 7.92
CA GLU A 114 -30.84 12.05 7.93
C GLU A 114 -30.73 11.39 6.54
N VAL A 115 -31.06 12.12 5.47
CA VAL A 115 -30.95 11.62 4.09
C VAL A 115 -29.50 11.44 3.71
N VAL A 116 -28.66 12.42 4.05
CA VAL A 116 -27.21 12.37 3.83
C VAL A 116 -26.58 11.21 4.62
N HIS A 117 -26.94 11.06 5.90
CA HIS A 117 -26.48 9.96 6.74
C HIS A 117 -26.86 8.59 6.14
N ALA A 118 -28.12 8.41 5.72
CA ALA A 118 -28.58 7.16 5.11
C ALA A 118 -27.83 6.84 3.80
N ALA A 119 -27.54 7.85 2.97
CA ALA A 119 -26.74 7.69 1.76
C ALA A 119 -25.30 7.25 2.08
N LEU A 120 -24.65 7.90 3.04
CA LEU A 120 -23.30 7.56 3.45
C LEU A 120 -23.21 6.16 4.08
N MET A 121 -24.20 5.75 4.87
CA MET A 121 -24.23 4.40 5.43
C MET A 121 -24.31 3.33 4.32
N LYS A 122 -25.04 3.57 3.25
CA LYS A 122 -25.05 2.68 2.07
C LYS A 122 -23.66 2.62 1.42
N MET A 123 -22.98 3.75 1.26
CA MET A 123 -21.64 3.81 0.70
C MET A 123 -20.64 3.05 1.59
N ILE A 124 -20.72 3.22 2.91
CA ILE A 124 -19.87 2.50 3.87
C ILE A 124 -20.09 0.99 3.76
N HIS A 125 -21.34 0.53 3.73
CA HIS A 125 -21.62 -0.90 3.59
C HIS A 125 -21.09 -1.46 2.27
N LEU A 126 -21.23 -0.71 1.19
CA LEU A 126 -20.69 -1.11 -0.11
C LEU A 126 -19.15 -1.13 -0.09
N TYR A 127 -18.53 -0.10 0.49
CA TYR A 127 -17.08 -0.02 0.65
C TYR A 127 -16.51 -1.21 1.44
N LEU A 128 -17.21 -1.65 2.49
CA LEU A 128 -16.81 -2.84 3.26
C LEU A 128 -16.86 -4.15 2.47
N VAL A 129 -17.58 -4.17 1.36
CA VAL A 129 -17.70 -5.35 0.47
C VAL A 129 -16.74 -5.26 -0.72
N VAL A 130 -16.65 -4.07 -1.33
CA VAL A 130 -15.85 -3.84 -2.55
C VAL A 130 -14.39 -3.58 -2.20
N GLY A 131 -14.11 -2.98 -1.05
CA GLY A 131 -12.78 -2.50 -0.67
C GLY A 131 -12.37 -1.23 -1.40
N GLY A 132 -11.11 -0.82 -1.16
CA GLY A 132 -10.50 0.36 -1.77
C GLY A 132 -9.49 0.06 -2.88
N MET A 133 -9.30 -1.21 -3.25
CA MET A 133 -8.37 -1.55 -4.34
C MET A 133 -8.88 -1.00 -5.67
N PRO A 134 -8.11 -0.14 -6.39
CA PRO A 134 -8.60 0.55 -7.58
C PRO A 134 -9.21 -0.38 -8.64
N ALA A 135 -8.62 -1.57 -8.83
CA ALA A 135 -9.12 -2.54 -9.79
C ALA A 135 -10.49 -3.13 -9.40
N ALA A 136 -10.73 -3.36 -8.10
CA ALA A 136 -12.00 -3.84 -7.58
C ALA A 136 -13.08 -2.74 -7.66
N VAL A 137 -12.71 -1.51 -7.29
CA VAL A 137 -13.60 -0.33 -7.40
C VAL A 137 -13.98 -0.08 -8.85
N GLN A 138 -13.02 -0.12 -9.78
CA GLN A 138 -13.30 0.06 -11.21
C GLN A 138 -14.22 -1.04 -11.74
N ALA A 139 -14.00 -2.30 -11.35
CA ALA A 139 -14.88 -3.40 -11.73
C ALA A 139 -16.32 -3.17 -11.28
N TYR A 140 -16.52 -2.65 -10.06
CA TYR A 140 -17.85 -2.30 -9.56
C TYR A 140 -18.48 -1.13 -10.32
N VAL A 141 -17.71 -0.06 -10.56
CA VAL A 141 -18.19 1.13 -11.33
C VAL A 141 -18.65 0.74 -12.72
N ASP A 142 -17.92 -0.14 -13.40
CA ASP A 142 -18.21 -0.54 -14.78
C ASP A 142 -19.38 -1.50 -14.89
N THR A 143 -19.57 -2.39 -13.90
CA THR A 143 -20.52 -3.51 -14.02
C THR A 143 -21.70 -3.46 -13.05
N ASN A 144 -21.52 -2.78 -11.92
CA ASN A 144 -22.46 -2.81 -10.78
C ASN A 144 -22.77 -4.26 -10.32
N ASP A 145 -21.79 -5.19 -10.47
CA ASP A 145 -21.93 -6.62 -10.15
C ASP A 145 -20.85 -7.04 -9.14
N LEU A 146 -21.31 -7.47 -7.97
CA LEU A 146 -20.42 -7.92 -6.89
C LEU A 146 -19.70 -9.25 -7.21
N ASN A 147 -20.22 -10.08 -8.13
CA ASN A 147 -19.52 -11.30 -8.53
C ASN A 147 -18.24 -10.95 -9.32
N VAL A 148 -18.31 -9.93 -10.20
CA VAL A 148 -17.12 -9.44 -10.92
C VAL A 148 -16.10 -8.83 -9.98
N VAL A 149 -16.57 -8.13 -8.94
CA VAL A 149 -15.69 -7.59 -7.88
C VAL A 149 -14.99 -8.73 -7.13
N GLU A 150 -15.72 -9.76 -6.72
CA GLU A 150 -15.16 -10.93 -6.02
C GLU A 150 -14.08 -11.64 -6.85
N GLU A 151 -14.31 -11.80 -8.16
CA GLU A 151 -13.30 -12.36 -9.07
C GLU A 151 -12.04 -11.49 -9.08
N LYS A 152 -12.20 -10.16 -9.14
CA LYS A 152 -11.08 -9.22 -9.12
C LYS A 152 -10.32 -9.24 -7.80
N GLN A 153 -11.02 -9.33 -6.68
CA GLN A 153 -10.41 -9.47 -5.36
C GLN A 153 -9.60 -10.79 -5.25
N LYS A 154 -10.13 -11.90 -5.77
CA LYS A 154 -9.39 -13.19 -5.83
C LYS A 154 -8.10 -13.07 -6.65
N GLU A 155 -8.16 -12.41 -7.82
CA GLU A 155 -6.96 -12.14 -8.62
C GLU A 155 -5.89 -11.36 -7.84
N ILE A 156 -6.31 -10.33 -7.10
CA ILE A 156 -5.40 -9.51 -6.27
C ILE A 156 -4.76 -10.36 -5.15
N LEU A 157 -5.55 -11.18 -4.46
CA LEU A 157 -5.05 -12.09 -3.43
C LEU A 157 -4.05 -13.10 -3.98
N ASP A 158 -4.30 -13.62 -5.18
CA ASP A 158 -3.37 -14.55 -5.84
C ASP A 158 -2.06 -13.87 -6.24
N LEU A 159 -2.12 -12.61 -6.67
CA LEU A 159 -0.91 -11.80 -6.92
C LEU A 159 -0.10 -11.58 -5.64
N TYR A 160 -0.75 -11.27 -4.50
CA TYR A 160 -0.05 -11.16 -3.22
C TYR A 160 0.65 -12.46 -2.82
N LYS A 161 -0.01 -13.61 -2.98
CA LYS A 161 0.59 -14.93 -2.71
C LYS A 161 1.76 -15.22 -3.64
N TRP A 162 1.65 -14.79 -4.89
CA TRP A 162 2.73 -14.92 -5.85
C TRP A 162 3.95 -14.08 -5.46
N ASP A 163 3.76 -12.80 -5.10
CA ASP A 163 4.82 -11.90 -4.63
C ASP A 163 5.50 -12.44 -3.36
N ILE A 164 4.72 -12.93 -2.40
CA ILE A 164 5.24 -13.61 -1.20
C ILE A 164 6.16 -14.76 -1.61
N SER A 165 5.79 -15.53 -2.65
CA SER A 165 6.56 -16.69 -3.10
C SER A 165 7.88 -16.33 -3.78
N GLN A 166 8.03 -15.11 -4.29
CA GLN A 166 9.25 -14.61 -4.96
C GLN A 166 10.28 -14.08 -3.95
N TYR A 167 9.84 -13.59 -2.79
CA TYR A 167 10.68 -12.84 -1.85
C TYR A 167 11.76 -13.70 -1.17
N ASP A 168 11.38 -14.80 -0.54
CA ASP A 168 12.31 -15.69 0.17
C ASP A 168 11.83 -17.15 0.05
N PRO A 169 12.50 -17.98 -0.76
CA PRO A 169 12.14 -19.39 -0.92
C PRO A 169 12.10 -20.19 0.39
N ASN A 170 12.89 -19.77 1.41
CA ASN A 170 12.94 -20.46 2.69
C ASN A 170 11.82 -20.05 3.64
N LYS A 171 11.26 -18.85 3.47
CA LYS A 171 10.22 -18.28 4.34
C LYS A 171 8.84 -18.18 3.68
N LYS A 172 8.73 -18.42 2.39
CA LYS A 172 7.48 -18.28 1.64
C LYS A 172 6.31 -19.07 2.26
N LEU A 173 6.56 -20.26 2.74
CA LEU A 173 5.51 -21.09 3.38
C LEU A 173 5.04 -20.44 4.67
N GLU A 174 5.97 -20.01 5.52
CA GLU A 174 5.67 -19.33 6.78
C GLU A 174 4.89 -18.03 6.57
N ILE A 175 5.30 -17.19 5.61
CA ILE A 175 4.64 -15.92 5.30
C ILE A 175 3.23 -16.17 4.74
N ASN A 176 3.09 -17.16 3.84
CA ASN A 176 1.77 -17.55 3.31
C ASN A 176 0.84 -18.11 4.38
N GLU A 177 1.35 -18.92 5.32
CA GLU A 177 0.56 -19.41 6.45
C GLU A 177 0.06 -18.26 7.32
N ILE A 178 0.93 -17.30 7.66
CA ILE A 178 0.54 -16.10 8.41
C ILE A 178 -0.55 -15.33 7.66
N PHE A 179 -0.35 -15.07 6.36
CA PHE A 179 -1.29 -14.33 5.54
C PHE A 179 -2.67 -15.00 5.46
N ASN A 180 -2.70 -16.30 5.20
CA ASN A 180 -3.94 -17.07 5.11
C ASN A 180 -4.69 -17.19 6.45
N LEU A 181 -3.97 -17.07 7.57
CA LEU A 181 -4.57 -17.16 8.91
C LEU A 181 -5.25 -15.84 9.34
N ILE A 182 -4.90 -14.71 8.73
CA ILE A 182 -5.42 -13.38 9.12
C ILE A 182 -6.96 -13.35 9.21
N PRO A 183 -7.73 -13.78 8.19
CA PRO A 183 -9.18 -13.70 8.25
C PRO A 183 -9.79 -14.48 9.42
N SER A 184 -9.30 -15.69 9.68
CA SER A 184 -9.81 -16.52 10.78
C SER A 184 -9.48 -15.96 12.16
N GLU A 185 -8.32 -15.34 12.32
CA GLU A 185 -7.94 -14.65 13.56
C GLU A 185 -8.79 -13.39 13.80
N LEU A 186 -9.16 -12.69 12.74
CA LEU A 186 -10.03 -11.51 12.81
C LEU A 186 -11.50 -11.89 13.06
N ASP A 187 -11.95 -13.08 12.66
CA ASP A 187 -13.27 -13.61 12.96
C ASP A 187 -13.39 -14.05 14.42
N ALA A 188 -12.29 -14.44 15.05
CA ALA A 188 -12.26 -14.86 16.45
C ALA A 188 -12.73 -13.72 17.38
N LYS A 189 -13.39 -14.06 18.52
CA LYS A 189 -13.98 -13.11 19.47
C LYS A 189 -13.04 -11.99 19.92
N ASN A 190 -11.77 -12.28 20.14
CA ASN A 190 -10.78 -11.30 20.61
C ASN A 190 -10.01 -10.61 19.46
N LYS A 191 -10.13 -11.10 18.23
CA LYS A 191 -9.47 -10.58 17.02
C LYS A 191 -7.96 -10.43 17.14
N ARG A 192 -7.32 -11.19 18.04
CA ARG A 192 -5.87 -11.16 18.27
C ARG A 192 -5.23 -12.24 17.41
N PHE A 193 -4.08 -11.92 16.81
CA PHE A 193 -3.28 -12.92 16.12
C PHE A 193 -2.62 -13.86 17.12
N ILE A 194 -2.97 -15.14 17.09
CA ILE A 194 -2.51 -16.15 18.04
C ILE A 194 -1.44 -17.02 17.38
N LEU A 195 -0.18 -16.78 17.76
CA LEU A 195 0.97 -17.50 17.21
C LEU A 195 0.88 -19.02 17.33
N LYS A 196 0.22 -19.54 18.37
CA LYS A 196 0.03 -20.98 18.56
C LYS A 196 -0.79 -21.63 17.45
N ASN A 197 -1.60 -20.87 16.74
CA ASN A 197 -2.35 -21.36 15.58
C ASN A 197 -1.46 -21.60 14.35
N LEU A 198 -0.26 -21.00 14.31
CA LEU A 198 0.78 -21.35 13.33
C LEU A 198 1.54 -22.61 13.76
N ASN A 199 1.93 -22.69 15.03
CA ASN A 199 2.65 -23.81 15.60
C ASN A 199 2.55 -23.76 17.14
N GLU A 200 2.32 -24.89 17.80
CA GLU A 200 2.18 -24.96 19.28
C GLU A 200 3.35 -24.35 20.04
N HIS A 201 4.55 -24.44 19.49
CA HIS A 201 5.79 -23.89 20.06
C HIS A 201 6.21 -22.57 19.44
N ALA A 202 5.33 -21.89 18.69
CA ALA A 202 5.64 -20.65 18.03
C ALA A 202 6.01 -19.54 19.04
N ARG A 203 7.17 -18.89 18.79
CA ARG A 203 7.62 -17.70 19.52
C ARG A 203 7.70 -16.52 18.56
N PHE A 204 7.30 -15.35 19.00
CA PHE A 204 7.28 -14.13 18.18
C PHE A 204 8.64 -13.87 17.51
N SER A 205 9.74 -14.04 18.23
CA SER A 205 11.08 -13.81 17.71
C SER A 205 11.45 -14.64 16.47
N ARG A 206 10.83 -15.79 16.29
CA ARG A 206 11.04 -16.63 15.09
C ARG A 206 10.33 -16.06 13.86
N TYR A 207 9.13 -15.51 14.06
CA TYR A 207 8.25 -15.02 13.00
C TYR A 207 8.34 -13.50 12.77
N GLU A 208 9.12 -12.78 13.59
CA GLU A 208 9.22 -11.32 13.56
C GLU A 208 9.57 -10.79 12.17
N ASN A 209 10.52 -11.41 11.47
CA ASN A 209 10.91 -11.01 10.13
C ASN A 209 9.79 -11.24 9.10
N SER A 210 8.96 -12.26 9.27
CA SER A 210 7.84 -12.57 8.37
C SER A 210 6.70 -11.57 8.56
N PHE A 211 6.40 -11.17 9.79
CA PHE A 211 5.47 -10.08 10.08
C PHE A 211 5.99 -8.73 9.58
N LEU A 212 7.28 -8.46 9.77
CA LEU A 212 7.91 -7.23 9.29
C LEU A 212 7.87 -7.15 7.76
N TRP A 213 8.07 -8.27 7.09
CA TRP A 213 7.95 -8.34 5.64
C TRP A 213 6.53 -8.01 5.18
N LEU A 214 5.50 -8.68 5.73
CA LEU A 214 4.10 -8.43 5.39
C LEU A 214 3.70 -6.95 5.57
N LYS A 215 4.19 -6.34 6.67
CA LYS A 215 4.00 -4.91 6.93
C LYS A 215 4.69 -4.04 5.88
N ASN A 216 5.98 -4.30 5.63
CA ASN A 216 6.78 -3.46 4.72
C ASN A 216 6.38 -3.64 3.26
N ALA A 217 5.87 -4.82 2.90
CA ALA A 217 5.26 -5.07 1.59
C ALA A 217 3.88 -4.40 1.43
N GLY A 218 3.35 -3.81 2.48
CA GLY A 218 2.02 -3.19 2.44
C GLY A 218 0.86 -4.18 2.35
N VAL A 219 1.13 -5.48 2.58
CA VAL A 219 0.13 -6.56 2.44
C VAL A 219 -0.69 -6.74 3.71
N ALA A 220 -0.08 -6.47 4.88
CA ALA A 220 -0.77 -6.56 6.15
C ALA A 220 -0.40 -5.42 7.10
N ILE A 221 -1.36 -5.02 7.93
CA ILE A 221 -1.25 -3.91 8.87
C ILE A 221 -1.29 -4.45 10.30
N PRO A 222 -0.14 -4.50 11.02
CA PRO A 222 -0.13 -4.86 12.42
C PRO A 222 -0.59 -3.70 13.31
N THR A 223 -1.52 -3.98 14.22
CA THR A 223 -1.95 -3.06 15.26
C THR A 223 -1.51 -3.61 16.61
N LEU A 224 -0.51 -2.98 17.18
CA LEU A 224 0.09 -3.39 18.45
C LEU A 224 -0.73 -2.89 19.63
N ASN A 225 -0.80 -3.70 20.70
CA ASN A 225 -1.34 -3.24 21.97
C ASN A 225 -0.27 -2.41 22.71
N ILE A 226 -0.71 -1.43 23.48
CA ILE A 226 0.14 -0.62 24.34
C ILE A 226 -0.25 -0.85 25.79
N GLN A 227 0.74 -0.84 26.68
CA GLN A 227 0.52 -1.03 28.12
C GLN A 227 -0.13 0.20 28.74
N GLU A 228 0.40 1.37 28.41
CA GLU A 228 -0.11 2.66 28.91
C GLU A 228 -0.18 3.67 27.75
N PRO A 229 -1.27 4.47 27.65
CA PRO A 229 -1.45 5.46 26.59
C PRO A 229 -0.70 6.76 26.93
N THR A 230 0.59 6.64 27.28
CA THR A 230 1.47 7.77 27.59
C THR A 230 2.32 8.15 26.37
N PHE A 231 2.87 9.36 26.39
CA PHE A 231 3.75 9.84 25.32
C PHE A 231 4.91 8.87 25.07
N SER A 232 5.25 8.65 23.80
CA SER A 232 6.10 7.58 23.29
C SER A 232 5.45 6.19 23.35
N PHE A 233 4.35 6.03 22.62
CA PHE A 233 3.63 4.75 22.44
C PHE A 233 4.57 3.59 22.12
N LYS A 234 5.63 3.85 21.34
CA LYS A 234 6.61 2.85 20.95
C LYS A 234 7.33 2.17 22.11
N LEU A 235 7.53 2.87 23.23
CA LEU A 235 8.15 2.29 24.42
C LEU A 235 7.19 1.40 25.21
N ASN A 236 5.89 1.61 25.03
CA ASN A 236 4.81 0.88 25.72
C ASN A 236 4.20 -0.24 24.86
N GLU A 237 4.76 -0.51 23.66
CA GLU A 237 4.28 -1.55 22.76
C GLU A 237 4.48 -2.95 23.32
N LEU A 238 3.41 -3.73 23.35
CA LEU A 238 3.41 -5.15 23.67
C LEU A 238 3.51 -5.96 22.38
N ARG A 239 4.72 -6.17 21.87
CA ARG A 239 4.99 -6.75 20.54
C ARG A 239 4.39 -8.13 20.28
N ASN A 240 4.11 -8.89 21.32
CA ASN A 240 3.47 -10.20 21.23
C ASN A 240 1.94 -10.15 21.42
N LEU A 241 1.38 -8.95 21.57
CA LEU A 241 -0.06 -8.71 21.69
C LEU A 241 -0.53 -7.76 20.60
N PHE A 242 -0.87 -8.32 19.44
CA PHE A 242 -1.26 -7.52 18.29
C PHE A 242 -2.43 -8.15 17.54
N LYS A 243 -3.09 -7.33 16.73
CA LYS A 243 -3.98 -7.74 15.66
C LYS A 243 -3.25 -7.57 14.34
N LEU A 244 -3.57 -8.39 13.38
CA LEU A 244 -3.06 -8.28 12.03
C LEU A 244 -4.24 -8.15 11.08
N PHE A 245 -4.28 -7.08 10.32
CA PHE A 245 -5.30 -6.83 9.31
C PHE A 245 -4.67 -6.99 7.93
N GLN A 246 -5.45 -7.45 6.95
CA GLN A 246 -5.06 -7.30 5.55
C GLN A 246 -5.16 -5.81 5.19
N ASN A 247 -4.32 -5.34 4.27
CA ASN A 247 -4.31 -3.92 3.90
C ASN A 247 -5.57 -3.52 3.14
N ASP A 248 -6.09 -4.39 2.33
CA ASP A 248 -7.40 -4.36 1.66
C ASP A 248 -7.58 -5.70 0.93
N VAL A 249 -8.78 -6.07 0.61
CA VAL A 249 -9.29 -7.02 -0.42
C VAL A 249 -10.59 -7.62 0.03
#